data_4aba2bceaf273e5fafddb1fdf66b5c91
#
_entry.id   4aba2bceaf273e5fafddb1fdf66b5c91
#
_cell.length_a   1.000
_cell.length_b   1.000
_cell.length_c   1.000
_cell.angle_alpha   90.00
_cell.angle_beta   90.00
_cell.angle_gamma   90.00
#
_symmetry.space_group_name_H-M   'P 1'
#
loop_
_entity.id
_entity.type
_entity.pdbx_description
1 polymer ?
#
loop_
_entity_poly.entity_id
_entity_poly.type
_entity_poly.pdbx_seq_one_letter_code
_entity_poly.pdbx_strand_id
1 'polypeptide(L)'
;MIKAHYPLSIITQLLLVIALLISVPLTADATPIDYSRAAKIAQKYITLPNGKNFKAQVSQRHSNSDTPYYIFNDAHGRGFVIVAGNDVMGEILAYSTENTLDTLNTNPCVKWLLEGYRQTYDDVKDEKVAASQASPRAATFLQTVSPLLKTKWGQSHPFNAQTGYPYSGCVATAVAQMMYYYQWPTHGFGKNEYTVTYDQTTKSADFSQSYYDWDNMLLDYRYPVRATTLQENAVAQLMSDVGIASSMQYTPSSSGTQGIFAYQALQKHFDYTAAYVTRAIEGPSRFASILRQELLNGCPVYLEGRPANTASGHAWVADGFDENGLFHMNFGWDGQGDAYYSLTNLSLSQTGGEFQGKPLAFNRAITAILAHPNNGKYPDIDRGLLESSPQLMFNEGGSLTLNGTEDKSFLPSQPQTVELNSFVNRGAPFKGDVGIAVCNDAGEYLRIFYSDDHANGGFTERIYGADHDGFMGTDYLVNQPLHVQIRLDGLSNGYYRLIPVCVSRNNDGTWSDFFRMKKAPTIEVELTDDAGRVSEVCSDDAQFQLMAQPRLSAAAERGGKVQAFFTVKNLNGVPRDCYMRVQLLDEHQEVVLD
;
A
#
# COMPACT_ATOMS: atom_id res chain seq x y z
N MET A 1 -22.43 30.16 61.07
CA MET A 1 -21.69 28.95 60.67
C MET A 1 -22.71 27.83 60.51
N ILE A 2 -23.16 27.58 59.29
CA ILE A 2 -24.02 26.45 58.98
C ILE A 2 -23.23 25.53 58.08
N LYS A 3 -22.85 24.37 58.59
CA LYS A 3 -22.23 23.28 57.83
C LYS A 3 -23.33 22.48 57.13
N ALA A 4 -23.37 22.55 55.81
CA ALA A 4 -24.18 21.64 55.02
C ALA A 4 -23.38 20.35 54.77
N HIS A 5 -23.85 19.23 55.33
CA HIS A 5 -23.38 17.89 55.00
C HIS A 5 -24.19 17.38 53.77
N TYR A 6 -23.53 17.19 52.64
CA TYR A 6 -24.08 16.42 51.53
C TYR A 6 -23.62 14.95 51.69
N PRO A 7 -24.52 13.99 51.56
CA PRO A 7 -24.13 12.60 51.72
C PRO A 7 -23.36 12.12 50.47
N LEU A 8 -22.17 11.60 50.75
CA LEU A 8 -21.20 11.06 49.79
C LEU A 8 -21.75 9.90 48.92
N SER A 9 -22.95 9.39 49.22
CA SER A 9 -23.52 8.21 48.56
C SER A 9 -24.12 8.46 47.15
N ILE A 10 -24.56 9.70 46.88
CA ILE A 10 -25.20 10.02 45.59
C ILE A 10 -24.15 10.26 44.50
N ILE A 11 -23.02 10.85 44.83
CA ILE A 11 -21.93 11.10 43.88
C ILE A 11 -21.25 9.79 43.52
N THR A 12 -21.09 8.86 44.46
CA THR A 12 -20.48 7.55 44.19
C THR A 12 -21.41 6.66 43.37
N GLN A 13 -22.72 6.74 43.53
CA GLN A 13 -23.66 6.01 42.71
C GLN A 13 -23.78 6.58 41.28
N LEU A 14 -23.67 7.90 41.11
CA LEU A 14 -23.67 8.54 39.81
C LEU A 14 -22.38 8.23 39.01
N LEU A 15 -21.23 8.21 39.69
CA LEU A 15 -19.96 7.81 39.09
C LEU A 15 -19.90 6.32 38.75
N LEU A 16 -20.57 5.44 39.54
CA LEU A 16 -20.67 4.02 39.23
C LEU A 16 -21.59 3.74 38.04
N VAL A 17 -22.69 4.50 37.91
CA VAL A 17 -23.60 4.39 36.74
C VAL A 17 -22.95 4.94 35.48
N ILE A 18 -22.17 6.02 35.58
CA ILE A 18 -21.38 6.54 34.43
C ILE A 18 -20.24 5.57 34.08
N ALA A 19 -19.57 4.95 35.05
CA ALA A 19 -18.54 3.95 34.80
C ALA A 19 -19.10 2.64 34.21
N LEU A 20 -20.35 2.23 34.57
CA LEU A 20 -21.01 1.07 33.97
C LEU A 20 -21.56 1.37 32.55
N LEU A 21 -21.85 2.64 32.22
CA LEU A 21 -22.25 3.04 30.86
C LEU A 21 -21.06 3.18 29.89
N ILE A 22 -19.82 3.33 30.44
CA ILE A 22 -18.58 3.41 29.66
C ILE A 22 -17.95 2.02 29.42
N SER A 23 -18.39 0.98 30.12
CA SER A 23 -17.76 -0.35 30.08
C SER A 23 -18.59 -1.45 29.40
N VAL A 24 -19.63 -1.10 28.64
CA VAL A 24 -20.17 -2.03 27.66
C VAL A 24 -19.40 -1.79 26.39
N PRO A 25 -18.46 -2.67 25.99
CA PRO A 25 -18.00 -2.63 24.61
C PRO A 25 -19.29 -2.85 23.79
N LEU A 26 -19.72 -1.87 23.01
CA LEU A 26 -20.60 -2.13 21.88
C LEU A 26 -19.81 -3.01 20.93
N THR A 27 -19.76 -4.30 21.23
CA THR A 27 -19.44 -5.30 20.23
C THR A 27 -20.59 -5.22 19.23
N ALA A 28 -20.41 -4.51 18.15
CA ALA A 28 -21.29 -4.66 17.01
C ALA A 28 -21.09 -6.10 16.55
N ASP A 29 -21.99 -6.98 16.94
CA ASP A 29 -21.98 -8.35 16.46
C ASP A 29 -22.07 -8.33 14.95
N ALA A 30 -21.15 -9.03 14.29
CA ALA A 30 -21.14 -9.18 12.85
C ALA A 30 -22.50 -9.74 12.39
N THR A 31 -23.26 -8.95 11.65
CA THR A 31 -24.62 -9.33 11.26
C THR A 31 -24.62 -9.78 9.80
N PRO A 32 -25.01 -11.02 9.52
CA PRO A 32 -25.19 -11.49 8.16
C PRO A 32 -26.21 -10.62 7.39
N ILE A 33 -25.88 -10.27 6.16
CA ILE A 33 -26.80 -9.60 5.24
C ILE A 33 -27.48 -10.67 4.41
N ASP A 34 -28.80 -10.84 4.62
CA ASP A 34 -29.58 -11.75 3.80
C ASP A 34 -29.92 -11.16 2.43
N TYR A 35 -30.45 -11.99 1.54
CA TYR A 35 -30.83 -11.56 0.18
C TYR A 35 -31.84 -10.40 0.16
N SER A 36 -32.80 -10.38 1.08
CA SER A 36 -33.83 -9.33 1.12
C SER A 36 -33.24 -7.98 1.51
N ARG A 37 -32.37 -7.96 2.52
CA ARG A 37 -31.60 -6.77 2.92
C ARG A 37 -30.66 -6.34 1.80
N ALA A 38 -29.92 -7.28 1.19
CA ALA A 38 -29.02 -6.99 0.08
C ALA A 38 -29.76 -6.36 -1.12
N ALA A 39 -30.93 -6.89 -1.49
CA ALA A 39 -31.73 -6.32 -2.58
C ALA A 39 -32.23 -4.89 -2.28
N LYS A 40 -32.59 -4.60 -1.03
CA LYS A 40 -32.97 -3.23 -0.62
C LYS A 40 -31.79 -2.26 -0.70
N ILE A 41 -30.61 -2.71 -0.32
CA ILE A 41 -29.38 -1.92 -0.45
C ILE A 41 -29.10 -1.66 -1.93
N ALA A 42 -29.15 -2.69 -2.77
CA ALA A 42 -28.88 -2.59 -4.21
C ALA A 42 -29.82 -1.60 -4.93
N GLN A 43 -31.07 -1.51 -4.52
CA GLN A 43 -32.05 -0.58 -5.10
C GLN A 43 -31.69 0.91 -4.94
N LYS A 44 -30.78 1.25 -4.04
CA LYS A 44 -30.28 2.62 -3.90
C LYS A 44 -29.34 3.01 -5.05
N TYR A 45 -28.73 2.04 -5.73
CA TYR A 45 -27.71 2.23 -6.75
C TYR A 45 -28.18 1.90 -8.17
N ILE A 46 -29.06 0.93 -8.30
CA ILE A 46 -29.52 0.40 -9.59
C ILE A 46 -31.00 0.10 -9.59
N THR A 47 -31.59 0.03 -10.78
CA THR A 47 -32.94 -0.48 -10.98
C THR A 47 -32.92 -2.01 -11.04
N LEU A 48 -33.57 -2.67 -10.08
CA LEU A 48 -33.70 -4.13 -10.12
C LEU A 48 -34.72 -4.58 -11.17
N PRO A 49 -34.47 -5.68 -11.90
CA PRO A 49 -35.46 -6.24 -12.83
C PRO A 49 -36.76 -6.63 -12.11
N ASN A 50 -37.90 -6.28 -12.72
CA ASN A 50 -39.20 -6.67 -12.23
C ASN A 50 -39.47 -8.16 -12.53
N GLY A 51 -39.66 -9.00 -11.50
CA GLY A 51 -40.06 -10.39 -11.68
C GLY A 51 -39.72 -11.32 -10.52
N LYS A 52 -40.56 -12.33 -10.28
CA LYS A 52 -40.40 -13.33 -9.20
C LYS A 52 -39.18 -14.26 -9.37
N ASN A 53 -38.50 -14.19 -10.50
CA ASN A 53 -37.38 -15.07 -10.84
C ASN A 53 -36.01 -14.37 -10.90
N PHE A 54 -35.93 -13.11 -10.46
CA PHE A 54 -34.66 -12.43 -10.41
C PHE A 54 -33.78 -13.08 -9.33
N LYS A 55 -32.71 -13.70 -9.73
CA LYS A 55 -31.69 -14.25 -8.84
C LYS A 55 -30.45 -13.39 -9.00
N ALA A 56 -29.99 -12.75 -7.90
CA ALA A 56 -28.64 -12.25 -7.87
C ALA A 56 -27.67 -13.36 -8.27
N GLN A 57 -26.62 -13.02 -9.00
CA GLN A 57 -25.51 -13.94 -9.15
C GLN A 57 -24.86 -14.10 -7.76
N VAL A 58 -25.10 -15.24 -7.15
CA VAL A 58 -24.54 -15.57 -5.84
C VAL A 58 -23.27 -16.38 -6.07
N SER A 59 -22.17 -15.96 -5.48
CA SER A 59 -20.96 -16.79 -5.48
C SER A 59 -21.28 -18.13 -4.86
N GLN A 60 -20.83 -19.23 -5.47
CA GLN A 60 -21.17 -20.63 -5.22
C GLN A 60 -21.70 -20.97 -3.81
N ARG A 61 -22.93 -21.51 -3.76
CA ARG A 61 -23.65 -21.87 -2.55
C ARG A 61 -22.97 -23.01 -1.81
N HIS A 62 -22.61 -22.80 -0.54
CA HIS A 62 -22.37 -23.90 0.39
C HIS A 62 -23.58 -24.11 1.34
N SER A 63 -24.39 -23.09 1.61
CA SER A 63 -25.68 -23.16 2.31
C SER A 63 -26.43 -21.83 2.15
N ASN A 64 -27.73 -21.76 2.52
CA ASN A 64 -28.56 -20.54 2.46
C ASN A 64 -28.10 -19.43 3.44
N SER A 65 -27.20 -19.74 4.37
CA SER A 65 -26.65 -18.81 5.39
C SER A 65 -25.21 -18.38 5.13
N ASP A 66 -24.63 -18.75 3.98
CA ASP A 66 -23.19 -18.65 3.73
C ASP A 66 -22.91 -18.03 2.36
N THR A 67 -23.24 -16.74 2.23
CA THR A 67 -23.11 -16.00 1.00
C THR A 67 -22.13 -14.85 1.22
N PRO A 68 -20.89 -14.90 0.67
CA PRO A 68 -19.88 -13.86 0.83
C PRO A 68 -20.32 -12.50 0.34
N TYR A 69 -21.03 -12.46 -0.78
CA TYR A 69 -21.57 -11.24 -1.39
C TYR A 69 -22.66 -11.56 -2.41
N TYR A 70 -23.45 -10.53 -2.74
CA TYR A 70 -24.51 -10.56 -3.74
C TYR A 70 -24.19 -9.61 -4.87
N ILE A 71 -24.27 -10.07 -6.12
CA ILE A 71 -24.09 -9.24 -7.31
C ILE A 71 -25.45 -9.00 -7.96
N PHE A 72 -25.80 -7.74 -8.11
CA PHE A 72 -27.01 -7.30 -8.79
C PHE A 72 -26.64 -6.47 -10.02
N ASN A 73 -27.16 -6.83 -11.18
CA ASN A 73 -27.04 -6.03 -12.38
C ASN A 73 -28.31 -5.20 -12.61
N ASP A 74 -28.14 -3.99 -13.14
CA ASP A 74 -29.25 -3.11 -13.49
C ASP A 74 -30.15 -3.73 -14.57
N ALA A 75 -31.47 -3.54 -14.43
CA ALA A 75 -32.48 -4.06 -15.36
C ALA A 75 -32.29 -3.58 -16.80
N HIS A 76 -31.70 -2.41 -16.99
CA HIS A 76 -31.50 -1.77 -18.29
C HIS A 76 -30.05 -1.95 -18.80
N GLY A 77 -29.24 -2.76 -18.09
CA GLY A 77 -27.87 -3.06 -18.49
C GLY A 77 -26.88 -1.91 -18.28
N ARG A 78 -27.17 -0.95 -17.42
CA ARG A 78 -26.38 0.27 -17.22
C ARG A 78 -25.70 0.38 -15.86
N GLY A 79 -25.53 -0.72 -15.17
CA GLY A 79 -24.86 -0.71 -13.88
C GLY A 79 -24.87 -2.06 -13.19
N PHE A 80 -24.11 -2.14 -12.10
CA PHE A 80 -24.15 -3.25 -11.15
C PHE A 80 -23.88 -2.74 -9.74
N VAL A 81 -24.20 -3.57 -8.75
CA VAL A 81 -23.78 -3.37 -7.37
C VAL A 81 -23.41 -4.70 -6.72
N ILE A 82 -22.34 -4.71 -5.93
CA ILE A 82 -21.93 -5.83 -5.10
C ILE A 82 -22.20 -5.46 -3.65
N VAL A 83 -23.12 -6.18 -3.03
CA VAL A 83 -23.49 -6.01 -1.62
C VAL A 83 -22.79 -7.08 -0.80
N ALA A 84 -22.19 -6.74 0.33
CA ALA A 84 -21.51 -7.68 1.23
C ALA A 84 -22.50 -8.71 1.81
N GLY A 85 -21.99 -9.88 2.16
CA GLY A 85 -22.73 -10.91 2.89
C GLY A 85 -22.74 -10.71 4.41
N ASN A 86 -21.92 -9.77 4.91
CA ASN A 86 -21.81 -9.43 6.33
C ASN A 86 -21.55 -7.92 6.46
N ASP A 87 -22.23 -7.23 7.39
CA ASP A 87 -22.14 -5.78 7.54
C ASP A 87 -20.81 -5.27 8.10
N VAL A 88 -20.02 -6.13 8.73
CA VAL A 88 -18.63 -5.86 9.11
C VAL A 88 -17.74 -5.53 7.90
N MET A 89 -18.07 -6.07 6.73
CA MET A 89 -17.36 -5.77 5.48
C MET A 89 -17.79 -4.43 4.84
N GLY A 90 -18.69 -3.67 5.47
CA GLY A 90 -19.40 -2.57 4.84
C GLY A 90 -20.59 -3.08 4.00
N GLU A 91 -21.59 -2.22 3.76
CA GLU A 91 -22.77 -2.66 3.00
C GLU A 91 -22.46 -2.86 1.51
N ILE A 92 -21.62 -2.00 0.92
CA ILE A 92 -21.28 -1.99 -0.51
C ILE A 92 -19.79 -2.31 -0.69
N LEU A 93 -19.52 -3.30 -1.52
CA LEU A 93 -18.15 -3.69 -1.89
C LEU A 93 -17.73 -3.09 -3.24
N ALA A 94 -18.68 -2.94 -4.17
CA ALA A 94 -18.44 -2.30 -5.46
C ALA A 94 -19.75 -1.86 -6.11
N TYR A 95 -19.68 -0.86 -7.01
CA TYR A 95 -20.78 -0.53 -7.92
C TYR A 95 -20.29 0.19 -9.17
N SER A 96 -21.09 0.13 -10.23
CA SER A 96 -20.96 0.93 -11.44
C SER A 96 -22.32 1.46 -11.86
N THR A 97 -22.34 2.64 -12.46
CA THR A 97 -23.51 3.23 -13.11
C THR A 97 -23.46 3.14 -14.63
N GLU A 98 -22.38 2.55 -15.17
CA GLU A 98 -22.10 2.48 -16.62
C GLU A 98 -22.02 1.05 -17.13
N ASN A 99 -21.47 0.13 -16.34
CA ASN A 99 -21.15 -1.23 -16.74
C ASN A 99 -21.95 -2.26 -15.96
N THR A 100 -22.36 -3.34 -16.60
CA THR A 100 -22.82 -4.56 -15.93
C THR A 100 -21.65 -5.47 -15.59
N LEU A 101 -21.82 -6.37 -14.64
CA LEU A 101 -20.81 -7.33 -14.24
C LEU A 101 -21.23 -8.75 -14.65
N ASP A 102 -20.51 -9.33 -15.62
CA ASP A 102 -20.56 -10.75 -15.96
C ASP A 102 -19.34 -11.45 -15.34
N THR A 103 -19.56 -12.20 -14.26
CA THR A 103 -18.47 -12.89 -13.53
C THR A 103 -17.79 -14.00 -14.34
N LEU A 104 -18.42 -14.48 -15.39
CA LEU A 104 -17.83 -15.52 -16.26
C LEU A 104 -16.81 -14.91 -17.24
N ASN A 105 -17.15 -13.74 -17.78
CA ASN A 105 -16.37 -13.07 -18.83
C ASN A 105 -15.69 -11.78 -18.36
N THR A 106 -15.63 -11.54 -17.06
CA THR A 106 -14.97 -10.34 -16.52
C THR A 106 -13.45 -10.46 -16.55
N ASN A 107 -12.77 -9.29 -16.48
CA ASN A 107 -11.33 -9.24 -16.50
C ASN A 107 -10.70 -9.87 -15.23
N PRO A 108 -9.43 -10.29 -15.31
CA PRO A 108 -8.74 -10.95 -14.19
C PRO A 108 -8.73 -10.15 -12.89
N CYS A 109 -8.69 -8.80 -12.96
CA CYS A 109 -8.65 -7.94 -11.78
C CYS A 109 -9.96 -7.98 -11.00
N VAL A 110 -11.10 -7.93 -11.69
CA VAL A 110 -12.38 -8.05 -11.03
C VAL A 110 -12.52 -9.43 -10.40
N LYS A 111 -12.06 -10.50 -11.07
CA LYS A 111 -12.02 -11.85 -10.48
C LYS A 111 -11.17 -11.89 -9.21
N TRP A 112 -10.03 -11.23 -9.24
CA TRP A 112 -9.14 -11.10 -8.09
C TRP A 112 -9.79 -10.34 -6.93
N LEU A 113 -10.47 -9.20 -7.19
CA LEU A 113 -11.20 -8.45 -6.16
C LEU A 113 -12.34 -9.29 -5.55
N LEU A 114 -13.11 -9.99 -6.39
CA LEU A 114 -14.20 -10.87 -5.93
C LEU A 114 -13.68 -12.00 -5.02
N GLU A 115 -12.54 -12.59 -5.35
CA GLU A 115 -11.90 -13.59 -4.51
C GLU A 115 -11.41 -12.99 -3.19
N GLY A 116 -10.86 -11.76 -3.21
CA GLY A 116 -10.49 -11.03 -2.01
C GLY A 116 -11.68 -10.77 -1.08
N TYR A 117 -12.82 -10.38 -1.62
CA TYR A 117 -14.06 -10.20 -0.84
C TYR A 117 -14.55 -11.53 -0.24
N ARG A 118 -14.45 -12.63 -0.99
CA ARG A 118 -14.79 -13.96 -0.47
C ARG A 118 -13.89 -14.34 0.70
N GLN A 119 -12.58 -14.17 0.56
CA GLN A 119 -11.63 -14.47 1.62
C GLN A 119 -11.88 -13.61 2.88
N THR A 120 -12.16 -12.31 2.69
CA THR A 120 -12.52 -11.40 3.77
C THR A 120 -13.77 -11.89 4.52
N TYR A 121 -14.78 -12.37 3.80
CA TYR A 121 -15.98 -12.92 4.40
C TYR A 121 -15.69 -14.18 5.23
N ASP A 122 -14.85 -15.09 4.72
CA ASP A 122 -14.45 -16.31 5.41
C ASP A 122 -13.69 -15.96 6.71
N ASP A 123 -12.80 -14.97 6.68
CA ASP A 123 -12.06 -14.49 7.84
C ASP A 123 -12.98 -13.87 8.91
N VAL A 124 -14.00 -13.10 8.50
CA VAL A 124 -15.03 -12.55 9.41
C VAL A 124 -15.86 -13.67 10.04
N LYS A 125 -16.29 -14.63 9.24
CA LYS A 125 -17.11 -15.74 9.71
C LYS A 125 -16.40 -16.64 10.71
N ASP A 126 -15.11 -16.87 10.51
CA ASP A 126 -14.28 -17.70 11.40
C ASP A 126 -13.85 -16.96 12.69
N GLU A 127 -14.44 -15.80 12.97
CA GLU A 127 -14.10 -14.94 14.13
C GLU A 127 -12.62 -14.56 14.22
N LYS A 128 -11.89 -14.69 13.11
CA LYS A 128 -10.46 -14.31 13.04
C LYS A 128 -10.26 -12.81 13.12
N VAL A 129 -11.35 -12.05 13.00
CA VAL A 129 -11.39 -10.60 13.08
C VAL A 129 -12.30 -10.19 14.22
N ALA A 130 -11.73 -9.54 15.23
CA ALA A 130 -12.53 -8.96 16.29
C ALA A 130 -13.43 -7.85 15.70
N ALA A 131 -14.69 -7.79 16.13
CA ALA A 131 -15.64 -6.75 15.69
C ALA A 131 -15.13 -5.32 15.91
N SER A 132 -14.20 -5.13 16.86
CA SER A 132 -13.50 -3.85 17.11
C SER A 132 -12.50 -3.45 16.02
N GLN A 133 -12.15 -4.36 15.10
CA GLN A 133 -11.29 -4.10 13.94
C GLN A 133 -12.09 -3.99 12.63
N ALA A 134 -13.40 -4.16 12.71
CA ALA A 134 -14.29 -3.87 11.61
C ALA A 134 -14.11 -2.41 11.18
N SER A 135 -14.01 -2.20 9.89
CA SER A 135 -14.04 -0.83 9.37
C SER A 135 -15.21 -0.08 10.01
N PRO A 136 -15.00 1.11 10.56
CA PRO A 136 -16.11 1.88 11.07
C PRO A 136 -17.16 1.98 9.97
N ARG A 137 -18.44 1.95 10.37
CA ARG A 137 -19.59 2.28 9.52
C ARG A 137 -19.14 3.34 8.53
N ALA A 138 -19.33 3.11 7.23
CA ALA A 138 -18.74 3.90 6.16
C ALA A 138 -18.74 5.39 6.52
N ALA A 139 -17.56 5.94 6.79
CA ALA A 139 -17.44 7.37 7.03
C ALA A 139 -17.87 8.07 5.74
N THR A 140 -18.89 8.91 5.83
CA THR A 140 -19.33 9.68 4.67
C THR A 140 -18.28 10.76 4.41
N PHE A 141 -17.53 10.64 3.32
CA PHE A 141 -16.56 11.64 2.95
C PHE A 141 -17.24 12.89 2.42
N LEU A 142 -16.90 14.04 2.97
CA LEU A 142 -17.44 15.34 2.52
C LEU A 142 -16.92 15.75 1.14
N GLN A 143 -15.80 15.20 0.72
CA GLN A 143 -15.19 15.46 -0.58
C GLN A 143 -15.13 14.16 -1.37
N THR A 144 -15.49 14.24 -2.63
CA THR A 144 -15.45 13.14 -3.60
C THR A 144 -14.67 13.59 -4.83
N VAL A 145 -14.13 12.63 -5.58
CA VAL A 145 -13.46 12.90 -6.85
C VAL A 145 -14.09 12.02 -7.92
N SER A 146 -14.74 12.64 -8.89
CA SER A 146 -15.23 11.93 -10.08
C SER A 146 -14.05 11.36 -10.89
N PRO A 147 -14.24 10.26 -11.65
CA PRO A 147 -13.17 9.66 -12.42
C PRO A 147 -12.41 10.68 -13.29
N LEU A 148 -11.11 10.81 -13.02
CA LEU A 148 -10.22 11.75 -13.70
C LEU A 148 -9.92 11.29 -15.12
N LEU A 149 -9.65 10.00 -15.30
CA LEU A 149 -9.39 9.39 -16.59
C LEU A 149 -10.69 9.27 -17.40
N LYS A 150 -10.62 9.63 -18.65
CA LYS A 150 -11.72 9.43 -19.62
C LYS A 150 -11.40 8.36 -20.65
N THR A 151 -10.18 7.85 -20.62
CA THR A 151 -9.71 6.80 -21.52
C THR A 151 -10.39 5.47 -21.22
N LYS A 152 -10.73 4.74 -22.28
CA LYS A 152 -11.21 3.36 -22.24
C LYS A 152 -10.23 2.49 -23.03
N TRP A 153 -8.94 2.56 -22.61
CA TRP A 153 -7.87 1.87 -23.31
C TRP A 153 -7.74 0.42 -22.86
N GLY A 154 -7.20 -0.39 -23.77
CA GLY A 154 -6.95 -1.80 -23.55
C GLY A 154 -5.51 -2.18 -23.87
N GLN A 155 -5.27 -3.47 -24.15
CA GLN A 155 -3.94 -4.00 -24.38
C GLN A 155 -3.77 -4.62 -25.79
N SER A 156 -4.87 -4.88 -26.50
CA SER A 156 -4.90 -5.40 -27.87
C SER A 156 -4.82 -4.26 -28.89
N HIS A 157 -5.00 -4.55 -30.18
CA HIS A 157 -5.00 -3.52 -31.23
C HIS A 157 -6.00 -2.37 -30.92
N PRO A 158 -5.56 -1.09 -31.08
CA PRO A 158 -4.30 -0.62 -31.67
C PRO A 158 -3.13 -0.52 -30.67
N PHE A 159 -3.35 -0.71 -29.39
CA PHE A 159 -2.38 -0.44 -28.32
C PHE A 159 -1.09 -1.27 -28.42
N ASN A 160 -1.18 -2.47 -28.99
CA ASN A 160 -0.03 -3.37 -29.19
C ASN A 160 0.62 -3.25 -30.57
N ALA A 161 0.15 -2.38 -31.47
CA ALA A 161 0.53 -2.42 -32.87
C ALA A 161 2.04 -2.24 -33.13
N GLN A 162 2.78 -1.58 -32.23
CA GLN A 162 4.23 -1.41 -32.32
C GLN A 162 5.03 -2.33 -31.37
N THR A 163 4.37 -3.19 -30.60
CA THR A 163 5.08 -4.09 -29.68
C THR A 163 5.61 -5.35 -30.39
N GLY A 164 4.96 -5.80 -31.45
CA GLY A 164 5.23 -7.07 -32.12
C GLY A 164 4.64 -8.29 -31.41
N TYR A 165 3.79 -8.08 -30.36
CA TYR A 165 3.15 -9.12 -29.57
C TYR A 165 1.64 -8.87 -29.42
N PRO A 166 0.85 -9.87 -29.02
CA PRO A 166 -0.62 -9.77 -28.93
C PRO A 166 -1.12 -8.74 -27.92
N TYR A 167 -0.31 -8.39 -26.89
CA TYR A 167 -0.70 -7.48 -25.82
C TYR A 167 0.41 -6.49 -25.49
N SER A 168 0.03 -5.21 -25.27
CA SER A 168 0.98 -4.16 -24.80
C SER A 168 1.41 -4.35 -23.34
N GLY A 169 0.57 -5.03 -22.54
CA GLY A 169 0.78 -5.25 -21.11
C GLY A 169 0.08 -4.22 -20.21
N CYS A 170 -0.42 -4.69 -19.08
CA CYS A 170 -1.23 -3.88 -18.15
C CYS A 170 -0.44 -2.69 -17.56
N VAL A 171 0.85 -2.90 -17.28
CA VAL A 171 1.73 -1.83 -16.75
C VAL A 171 1.87 -0.71 -17.77
N ALA A 172 2.12 -1.06 -19.05
CA ALA A 172 2.20 -0.06 -20.11
C ALA A 172 0.87 0.69 -20.27
N THR A 173 -0.26 -0.02 -20.22
CA THR A 173 -1.58 0.60 -20.35
C THR A 173 -1.88 1.55 -19.20
N ALA A 174 -1.61 1.15 -17.94
CA ALA A 174 -1.85 1.99 -16.78
C ALA A 174 -1.00 3.28 -16.82
N VAL A 175 0.31 3.15 -17.05
CA VAL A 175 1.22 4.30 -17.16
C VAL A 175 0.85 5.21 -18.33
N ALA A 176 0.57 4.64 -19.51
CA ALA A 176 0.20 5.41 -20.69
C ALA A 176 -1.10 6.20 -20.50
N GLN A 177 -2.10 5.65 -19.82
CA GLN A 177 -3.33 6.37 -19.49
C GLN A 177 -3.06 7.56 -18.54
N MET A 178 -2.18 7.40 -17.56
CA MET A 178 -1.75 8.50 -16.69
C MET A 178 -1.00 9.57 -17.46
N MET A 179 -0.04 9.18 -18.33
CA MET A 179 0.70 10.11 -19.17
C MET A 179 -0.23 10.88 -20.12
N TYR A 180 -1.23 10.21 -20.71
CA TYR A 180 -2.24 10.84 -21.54
C TYR A 180 -3.11 11.84 -20.74
N TYR A 181 -3.50 11.51 -19.53
CA TYR A 181 -4.24 12.43 -18.66
C TYR A 181 -3.47 13.73 -18.42
N TYR A 182 -2.18 13.63 -18.17
CA TYR A 182 -1.31 14.78 -17.96
C TYR A 182 -0.87 15.47 -19.26
N GLN A 183 -0.95 14.79 -20.40
CA GLN A 183 -0.36 15.17 -21.69
C GLN A 183 1.12 15.57 -21.53
N TRP A 184 1.88 14.71 -20.84
CA TRP A 184 3.27 14.95 -20.49
C TRP A 184 4.11 13.67 -20.52
N PRO A 185 5.39 13.77 -20.94
CA PRO A 185 6.04 14.87 -21.65
C PRO A 185 5.69 14.85 -23.16
N THR A 186 6.15 15.83 -23.94
CA THR A 186 6.04 15.77 -25.42
C THR A 186 7.09 14.85 -26.05
N HIS A 187 8.24 14.69 -25.38
CA HIS A 187 9.34 13.79 -25.76
C HIS A 187 9.85 13.09 -24.52
N GLY A 188 10.30 11.85 -24.65
CA GLY A 188 10.99 11.16 -23.58
C GLY A 188 12.48 11.52 -23.52
N PHE A 189 13.22 10.83 -22.63
CA PHE A 189 14.65 11.10 -22.37
C PHE A 189 15.46 9.80 -22.36
N GLY A 190 16.66 9.86 -22.95
CA GLY A 190 17.60 8.75 -22.93
C GLY A 190 17.13 7.53 -23.72
N LYS A 191 17.73 6.40 -23.41
CA LYS A 191 17.53 5.13 -24.14
C LYS A 191 17.33 3.98 -23.16
N ASN A 192 16.60 2.97 -23.61
CA ASN A 192 16.60 1.66 -22.96
C ASN A 192 16.72 0.55 -24.00
N GLU A 193 17.43 -0.51 -23.64
CA GLU A 193 17.59 -1.71 -24.44
C GLU A 193 17.62 -2.92 -23.50
N TYR A 194 16.88 -3.96 -23.85
CA TYR A 194 16.85 -5.23 -23.12
C TYR A 194 16.45 -6.39 -24.04
N THR A 195 16.64 -7.61 -23.56
CA THR A 195 16.27 -8.83 -24.27
C THR A 195 15.02 -9.44 -23.68
N VAL A 196 14.03 -9.71 -24.51
CA VAL A 196 12.82 -10.46 -24.12
C VAL A 196 13.20 -11.91 -23.84
N THR A 197 12.92 -12.38 -22.64
CA THR A 197 13.38 -13.70 -22.17
C THR A 197 12.75 -14.85 -22.97
N TYR A 198 11.50 -14.68 -23.43
CA TYR A 198 10.74 -15.72 -24.13
C TYR A 198 11.37 -16.15 -25.46
N ASP A 199 11.73 -15.20 -26.31
CA ASP A 199 12.18 -15.46 -27.69
C ASP A 199 13.54 -14.82 -28.02
N GLN A 200 14.22 -14.26 -27.03
CA GLN A 200 15.51 -13.60 -27.14
C GLN A 200 15.52 -12.39 -28.10
N THR A 201 14.34 -11.81 -28.36
CA THR A 201 14.24 -10.58 -29.17
C THR A 201 14.77 -9.40 -28.37
N THR A 202 15.64 -8.60 -28.98
CA THR A 202 16.09 -7.33 -28.40
C THR A 202 15.05 -6.26 -28.65
N LYS A 203 14.66 -5.56 -27.59
CA LYS A 203 13.81 -4.36 -27.62
C LYS A 203 14.66 -3.15 -27.27
N SER A 204 14.56 -2.09 -28.06
CA SER A 204 15.28 -0.86 -27.80
C SER A 204 14.48 0.36 -28.29
N ALA A 205 14.62 1.48 -27.57
CA ALA A 205 14.09 2.77 -27.98
C ALA A 205 15.03 3.91 -27.52
N ASP A 206 15.12 4.93 -28.34
CA ASP A 206 15.67 6.23 -27.99
C ASP A 206 14.52 7.19 -27.77
N PHE A 207 14.10 7.36 -26.53
CA PHE A 207 12.91 8.15 -26.18
C PHE A 207 13.06 9.63 -26.51
N SER A 208 14.29 10.11 -26.68
CA SER A 208 14.55 11.49 -27.12
C SER A 208 14.13 11.75 -28.58
N GLN A 209 13.97 10.66 -29.36
CA GLN A 209 13.50 10.72 -30.74
C GLN A 209 11.98 10.49 -30.84
N SER A 210 11.33 10.08 -29.77
CA SER A 210 9.88 9.87 -29.75
C SER A 210 9.15 11.20 -29.54
N TYR A 211 8.08 11.40 -30.29
CA TYR A 211 7.14 12.50 -30.09
C TYR A 211 5.78 11.95 -29.72
N TYR A 212 5.25 12.34 -28.57
CA TYR A 212 3.94 11.90 -28.11
C TYR A 212 2.87 12.87 -28.59
N ASP A 213 2.15 12.45 -29.62
CA ASP A 213 1.11 13.24 -30.28
C ASP A 213 -0.22 13.12 -29.53
N TRP A 214 -0.33 13.83 -28.40
CA TRP A 214 -1.46 13.78 -27.49
C TRP A 214 -2.78 14.11 -28.17
N ASP A 215 -2.79 15.05 -29.13
CA ASP A 215 -3.99 15.50 -29.84
C ASP A 215 -4.58 14.43 -30.76
N ASN A 216 -3.74 13.52 -31.23
CA ASN A 216 -4.17 12.41 -32.10
C ASN A 216 -4.48 11.12 -31.34
N MET A 217 -4.32 11.08 -30.00
CA MET A 217 -4.76 9.94 -29.21
C MET A 217 -6.23 10.06 -28.84
N LEU A 218 -7.02 9.02 -29.13
CA LEU A 218 -8.46 8.99 -28.82
C LEU A 218 -8.73 8.50 -27.41
N LEU A 219 -9.81 8.96 -26.80
CA LEU A 219 -10.27 8.48 -25.50
C LEU A 219 -10.74 7.01 -25.55
N ASP A 220 -11.28 6.60 -26.68
CA ASP A 220 -11.86 5.28 -26.89
C ASP A 220 -11.61 4.81 -28.32
N TYR A 221 -11.15 3.59 -28.50
CA TYR A 221 -10.87 2.97 -29.80
C TYR A 221 -11.86 1.86 -30.15
N ARG A 222 -12.86 1.60 -29.30
CA ARG A 222 -13.84 0.52 -29.50
C ARG A 222 -14.84 0.88 -30.60
N TYR A 223 -15.34 -0.15 -31.27
CA TYR A 223 -16.44 0.02 -32.21
C TYR A 223 -17.63 0.76 -31.54
N PRO A 224 -18.28 1.75 -32.18
CA PRO A 224 -18.21 2.09 -33.61
C PRO A 224 -17.14 3.15 -33.99
N VAL A 225 -16.22 3.51 -33.09
CA VAL A 225 -15.15 4.46 -33.41
C VAL A 225 -14.27 3.89 -34.54
N ARG A 226 -13.96 4.71 -35.50
CA ARG A 226 -13.05 4.37 -36.61
C ARG A 226 -11.83 5.27 -36.51
N ALA A 227 -10.83 4.81 -35.82
CA ALA A 227 -9.56 5.51 -35.71
C ALA A 227 -8.85 5.56 -37.07
N THR A 228 -8.18 6.65 -37.35
CA THR A 228 -7.25 6.76 -38.49
C THR A 228 -5.92 6.08 -38.12
N THR A 229 -5.14 5.71 -39.13
CA THR A 229 -3.79 5.16 -38.91
C THR A 229 -2.90 6.10 -38.09
N LEU A 230 -3.06 7.42 -38.23
CA LEU A 230 -2.32 8.41 -37.42
C LEU A 230 -2.69 8.28 -35.93
N GLN A 231 -3.99 8.15 -35.62
CA GLN A 231 -4.49 8.01 -34.26
C GLN A 231 -4.09 6.68 -33.62
N GLU A 232 -4.13 5.60 -34.40
CA GLU A 232 -3.65 4.29 -33.94
C GLU A 232 -2.15 4.29 -33.67
N ASN A 233 -1.35 4.90 -34.56
CA ASN A 233 0.09 5.01 -34.40
C ASN A 233 0.48 5.88 -33.21
N ALA A 234 -0.25 6.95 -32.93
CA ALA A 234 0.02 7.83 -31.79
C ALA A 234 -0.07 7.08 -30.46
N VAL A 235 -1.15 6.32 -30.24
CA VAL A 235 -1.29 5.56 -28.99
C VAL A 235 -0.35 4.35 -28.95
N ALA A 236 -0.12 3.68 -30.08
CA ALA A 236 0.77 2.54 -30.16
C ALA A 236 2.23 2.90 -29.87
N GLN A 237 2.68 4.09 -30.31
CA GLN A 237 4.01 4.62 -30.01
C GLN A 237 4.18 4.82 -28.48
N LEU A 238 3.22 5.49 -27.83
CA LEU A 238 3.27 5.69 -26.38
C LEU A 238 3.31 4.35 -25.64
N MET A 239 2.43 3.41 -26.00
CA MET A 239 2.36 2.07 -25.38
C MET A 239 3.67 1.29 -25.55
N SER A 240 4.25 1.32 -26.75
CA SER A 240 5.52 0.66 -27.03
C SER A 240 6.67 1.26 -26.22
N ASP A 241 6.75 2.59 -26.18
CA ASP A 241 7.81 3.28 -25.45
C ASP A 241 7.73 3.04 -23.94
N VAL A 242 6.53 3.11 -23.35
CA VAL A 242 6.33 2.79 -21.94
C VAL A 242 6.69 1.32 -21.66
N GLY A 243 6.32 0.40 -22.55
CA GLY A 243 6.70 -1.00 -22.43
C GLY A 243 8.21 -1.20 -22.47
N ILE A 244 8.90 -0.55 -23.41
CA ILE A 244 10.37 -0.64 -23.53
C ILE A 244 11.05 0.03 -22.32
N ALA A 245 10.60 1.20 -21.91
CA ALA A 245 11.15 1.91 -20.75
C ALA A 245 11.03 1.09 -19.46
N SER A 246 9.96 0.31 -19.33
CA SER A 246 9.68 -0.57 -18.19
C SER A 246 10.23 -1.99 -18.36
N SER A 247 11.05 -2.27 -19.36
CA SER A 247 11.64 -3.59 -19.65
C SER A 247 10.59 -4.71 -19.71
N MET A 248 9.47 -4.46 -20.41
CA MET A 248 8.33 -5.37 -20.50
C MET A 248 8.72 -6.73 -21.08
N GLN A 249 8.40 -7.80 -20.40
CA GLN A 249 8.59 -9.17 -20.88
C GLN A 249 7.34 -9.60 -21.64
N TYR A 250 7.51 -9.89 -22.92
CA TYR A 250 6.45 -10.25 -23.84
C TYR A 250 6.40 -11.74 -24.12
N THR A 251 5.19 -12.29 -24.22
CA THR A 251 4.93 -13.67 -24.67
C THR A 251 3.73 -13.70 -25.61
N PRO A 252 3.45 -14.82 -26.31
CA PRO A 252 2.24 -14.95 -27.12
C PRO A 252 0.92 -14.87 -26.34
N SER A 253 0.95 -15.11 -25.03
CA SER A 253 -0.27 -15.18 -24.21
C SER A 253 -0.38 -14.05 -23.19
N SER A 254 0.70 -13.34 -22.90
CA SER A 254 0.72 -12.29 -21.87
C SER A 254 1.92 -11.37 -22.05
N SER A 255 1.83 -10.16 -21.46
CA SER A 255 2.92 -9.22 -21.36
C SER A 255 2.93 -8.63 -19.96
N GLY A 256 4.10 -8.61 -19.32
CA GLY A 256 4.22 -8.18 -17.94
C GLY A 256 5.60 -7.68 -17.57
N THR A 257 5.64 -6.83 -16.57
CA THR A 257 6.86 -6.35 -15.89
C THR A 257 6.51 -6.05 -14.44
N GLN A 258 7.51 -5.73 -13.63
CA GLN A 258 7.29 -5.31 -12.24
C GLN A 258 7.06 -3.80 -12.19
N GLY A 259 6.20 -3.32 -11.29
CA GLY A 259 5.89 -1.89 -11.14
C GLY A 259 7.10 -1.04 -10.79
N ILE A 260 8.14 -1.63 -10.17
CA ILE A 260 9.38 -0.90 -9.92
C ILE A 260 10.03 -0.39 -11.20
N PHE A 261 9.96 -1.14 -12.30
CA PHE A 261 10.51 -0.68 -13.57
C PHE A 261 9.66 0.43 -14.18
N ALA A 262 8.33 0.42 -13.96
CA ALA A 262 7.47 1.55 -14.33
C ALA A 262 7.80 2.80 -13.49
N TYR A 263 8.01 2.64 -12.19
CA TYR A 263 8.45 3.71 -11.29
C TYR A 263 9.76 4.35 -11.76
N GLN A 264 10.75 3.51 -12.09
CA GLN A 264 12.05 3.98 -12.61
C GLN A 264 11.91 4.63 -13.99
N ALA A 265 11.08 4.06 -14.87
CA ALA A 265 10.83 4.60 -16.21
C ALA A 265 10.22 6.00 -16.17
N LEU A 266 9.23 6.22 -15.29
CA LEU A 266 8.60 7.52 -15.10
C LEU A 266 9.61 8.62 -14.74
N GLN A 267 10.54 8.31 -13.83
CA GLN A 267 11.56 9.28 -13.40
C GLN A 267 12.69 9.44 -14.43
N LYS A 268 13.16 8.34 -14.99
CA LYS A 268 14.36 8.34 -15.84
C LYS A 268 14.06 8.77 -17.28
N HIS A 269 12.87 8.41 -17.80
CA HIS A 269 12.57 8.55 -19.21
C HIS A 269 11.42 9.49 -19.53
N PHE A 270 10.54 9.80 -18.55
CA PHE A 270 9.31 10.55 -18.83
C PHE A 270 9.13 11.84 -18.03
N ASP A 271 10.16 12.25 -17.29
CA ASP A 271 10.18 13.53 -16.55
C ASP A 271 9.05 13.64 -15.50
N TYR A 272 8.95 12.61 -14.66
CA TYR A 272 8.07 12.59 -13.49
C TYR A 272 8.87 12.52 -12.19
N THR A 273 8.39 13.19 -11.17
CA THR A 273 8.72 12.83 -9.78
C THR A 273 7.77 11.74 -9.33
N ALA A 274 8.29 10.67 -8.73
CA ALA A 274 7.45 9.55 -8.34
C ALA A 274 7.83 9.00 -6.95
N ALA A 275 6.83 8.44 -6.24
CA ALA A 275 7.00 7.69 -4.99
C ALA A 275 6.41 6.28 -5.13
N TYR A 276 7.08 5.30 -4.53
CA TYR A 276 6.64 3.91 -4.51
C TYR A 276 6.11 3.56 -3.13
N VAL A 277 4.81 3.37 -3.01
CA VAL A 277 4.10 3.22 -1.73
C VAL A 277 3.49 1.84 -1.64
N THR A 278 3.76 1.11 -0.55
CA THR A 278 3.20 -0.23 -0.36
C THR A 278 2.20 -0.25 0.79
N ARG A 279 1.06 -0.90 0.56
CA ARG A 279 0.02 -1.04 1.58
C ARG A 279 0.50 -1.83 2.81
N ALA A 280 1.41 -2.77 2.61
CA ALA A 280 1.97 -3.58 3.70
C ALA A 280 2.72 -2.73 4.74
N ILE A 281 3.32 -1.63 4.29
CA ILE A 281 4.06 -0.70 5.14
C ILE A 281 3.15 0.36 5.75
N GLU A 282 2.35 1.01 4.90
CA GLU A 282 1.51 2.13 5.35
C GLU A 282 0.32 1.66 6.20
N GLY A 283 -0.06 0.40 6.05
CA GLY A 283 -1.32 -0.10 6.56
C GLY A 283 -2.51 0.37 5.73
N PRO A 284 -3.66 -0.32 5.83
CA PRO A 284 -4.78 -0.08 4.92
C PRO A 284 -5.38 1.33 5.01
N SER A 285 -5.50 1.87 6.21
CA SER A 285 -6.12 3.19 6.42
C SER A 285 -5.26 4.32 5.89
N ARG A 286 -3.95 4.31 6.20
CA ARG A 286 -3.03 5.34 5.70
C ARG A 286 -2.83 5.21 4.19
N PHE A 287 -2.69 4.01 3.67
CA PHE A 287 -2.60 3.77 2.23
C PHE A 287 -3.82 4.37 1.50
N ALA A 288 -5.04 4.09 1.97
CA ALA A 288 -6.25 4.67 1.42
C ALA A 288 -6.30 6.21 1.57
N SER A 289 -5.78 6.76 2.68
CA SER A 289 -5.68 8.21 2.89
C SER A 289 -4.71 8.87 1.90
N ILE A 290 -3.56 8.24 1.64
CA ILE A 290 -2.59 8.70 0.63
C ILE A 290 -3.26 8.74 -0.75
N LEU A 291 -3.93 7.67 -1.16
CA LEU A 291 -4.62 7.63 -2.46
C LEU A 291 -5.68 8.74 -2.58
N ARG A 292 -6.50 8.93 -1.54
CA ARG A 292 -7.51 10.01 -1.55
C ARG A 292 -6.87 11.39 -1.67
N GLN A 293 -5.77 11.64 -0.96
CA GLN A 293 -5.09 12.93 -1.05
C GLN A 293 -4.54 13.19 -2.45
N GLU A 294 -3.96 12.19 -3.09
CA GLU A 294 -3.50 12.28 -4.48
C GLU A 294 -4.65 12.61 -5.44
N LEU A 295 -5.76 11.90 -5.29
CA LEU A 295 -6.96 12.14 -6.12
C LEU A 295 -7.56 13.54 -5.89
N LEU A 296 -7.57 14.04 -4.65
CA LEU A 296 -7.96 15.42 -4.34
C LEU A 296 -7.04 16.46 -4.95
N ASN A 297 -5.77 16.13 -5.13
CA ASN A 297 -4.79 16.95 -5.84
C ASN A 297 -4.96 16.88 -7.37
N GLY A 298 -5.91 16.08 -7.87
CA GLY A 298 -6.10 15.84 -9.30
C GLY A 298 -5.07 14.90 -9.91
N CYS A 299 -4.44 14.06 -9.08
CA CYS A 299 -3.40 13.12 -9.49
C CYS A 299 -3.93 11.69 -9.48
N PRO A 300 -4.17 11.04 -10.63
CA PRO A 300 -4.50 9.63 -10.69
C PRO A 300 -3.33 8.78 -10.22
N VAL A 301 -3.61 7.65 -9.59
CA VAL A 301 -2.62 6.80 -8.94
C VAL A 301 -2.53 5.45 -9.65
N TYR A 302 -1.33 5.09 -10.10
CA TYR A 302 -1.05 3.72 -10.54
C TYR A 302 -1.15 2.77 -9.35
N LEU A 303 -1.83 1.67 -9.56
CA LEU A 303 -1.92 0.57 -8.61
C LEU A 303 -1.49 -0.73 -9.28
N GLU A 304 -0.86 -1.60 -8.50
CA GLU A 304 -0.64 -2.98 -8.90
C GLU A 304 -0.94 -3.92 -7.73
N GLY A 305 -1.27 -5.15 -8.05
CA GLY A 305 -1.50 -6.18 -7.07
C GLY A 305 -1.40 -7.57 -7.68
N ARG A 306 -1.13 -8.55 -6.83
CA ARG A 306 -1.09 -9.96 -7.21
C ARG A 306 -1.74 -10.83 -6.15
N PRO A 307 -2.37 -11.96 -6.55
CA PRO A 307 -2.77 -12.99 -5.61
C PRO A 307 -1.53 -13.61 -4.96
N ALA A 308 -1.64 -14.00 -3.68
CA ALA A 308 -0.51 -14.56 -2.92
C ALA A 308 0.09 -15.83 -3.52
N ASN A 309 -0.70 -16.57 -4.29
CA ASN A 309 -0.34 -17.90 -4.81
C ASN A 309 0.00 -17.90 -6.31
N THR A 310 0.12 -16.74 -6.93
CA THR A 310 0.43 -16.62 -8.36
C THR A 310 1.59 -15.67 -8.59
N ALA A 311 2.42 -15.96 -9.59
CA ALA A 311 3.42 -15.03 -10.10
C ALA A 311 2.79 -13.90 -10.95
N SER A 312 1.53 -14.08 -11.39
CA SER A 312 0.84 -13.15 -12.26
C SER A 312 0.10 -12.10 -11.44
N GLY A 313 0.47 -10.83 -11.60
CA GLY A 313 -0.22 -9.66 -11.08
C GLY A 313 -0.98 -8.91 -12.16
N HIS A 314 -1.53 -7.78 -11.76
CA HIS A 314 -2.12 -6.81 -12.68
C HIS A 314 -1.86 -5.39 -12.21
N ALA A 315 -1.78 -4.45 -13.18
CA ALA A 315 -1.65 -3.03 -12.96
C ALA A 315 -2.88 -2.29 -13.49
N TRP A 316 -3.32 -1.27 -12.76
CA TRP A 316 -4.49 -0.44 -13.11
C TRP A 316 -4.33 0.98 -12.55
N VAL A 317 -5.31 1.85 -12.75
CA VAL A 317 -5.29 3.20 -12.21
C VAL A 317 -6.47 3.42 -11.28
N ALA A 318 -6.22 3.94 -10.09
CA ALA A 318 -7.25 4.56 -9.25
C ALA A 318 -7.33 6.04 -9.64
N ASP A 319 -8.52 6.48 -10.02
CA ASP A 319 -8.70 7.81 -10.61
C ASP A 319 -9.90 8.60 -10.07
N GLY A 320 -10.51 8.13 -8.98
CA GLY A 320 -11.60 8.80 -8.30
C GLY A 320 -12.00 8.10 -7.01
N PHE A 321 -12.85 8.72 -6.20
CA PHE A 321 -13.48 8.09 -5.05
C PHE A 321 -14.80 8.77 -4.70
N ASP A 322 -15.71 7.98 -4.10
CA ASP A 322 -17.05 8.41 -3.72
C ASP A 322 -17.18 8.77 -2.23
N GLU A 323 -18.39 9.20 -1.82
CA GLU A 323 -18.71 9.53 -0.43
C GLU A 323 -18.64 8.33 0.53
N ASN A 324 -18.67 7.10 0.03
CA ASN A 324 -18.56 5.88 0.82
C ASN A 324 -17.09 5.40 0.94
N GLY A 325 -16.15 6.14 0.31
CA GLY A 325 -14.72 5.81 0.31
C GLY A 325 -14.34 4.67 -0.64
N LEU A 326 -15.23 4.32 -1.58
CA LEU A 326 -14.89 3.39 -2.65
C LEU A 326 -14.10 4.14 -3.72
N PHE A 327 -13.04 3.49 -4.23
CA PHE A 327 -12.17 4.05 -5.25
C PHE A 327 -12.65 3.64 -6.64
N HIS A 328 -12.73 4.59 -7.56
CA HIS A 328 -12.93 4.29 -8.96
C HIS A 328 -11.64 3.73 -9.54
N MET A 329 -11.76 2.60 -10.27
CA MET A 329 -10.67 1.85 -10.87
C MET A 329 -10.84 1.79 -12.38
N ASN A 330 -9.83 2.19 -13.12
CA ASN A 330 -9.70 1.97 -14.55
C ASN A 330 -8.71 0.83 -14.78
N PHE A 331 -9.20 -0.33 -15.19
CA PHE A 331 -8.38 -1.54 -15.29
C PHE A 331 -7.58 -1.70 -16.59
N GLY A 332 -7.75 -0.80 -17.55
CA GLY A 332 -7.05 -0.91 -18.83
C GLY A 332 -7.51 -2.12 -19.68
N TRP A 333 -8.82 -2.43 -19.64
CA TRP A 333 -9.47 -3.52 -20.37
C TRP A 333 -10.65 -3.00 -21.20
N ASP A 334 -10.38 -2.02 -22.04
CA ASP A 334 -11.41 -1.41 -22.90
C ASP A 334 -12.63 -0.92 -22.11
N GLY A 335 -12.40 -0.44 -20.86
CA GLY A 335 -13.45 0.00 -19.94
C GLY A 335 -14.24 -1.13 -19.26
N GLN A 336 -13.91 -2.39 -19.52
CA GLN A 336 -14.57 -3.51 -18.87
C GLN A 336 -14.23 -3.60 -17.40
N GLY A 337 -15.25 -3.54 -16.55
CA GLY A 337 -15.11 -3.63 -15.10
C GLY A 337 -14.68 -2.33 -14.44
N ASP A 338 -14.48 -1.25 -15.19
CA ASP A 338 -14.24 0.06 -14.60
C ASP A 338 -15.43 0.44 -13.71
N ALA A 339 -15.16 0.67 -12.43
CA ALA A 339 -16.19 0.87 -11.42
C ALA A 339 -15.59 1.34 -10.10
N TYR A 340 -16.45 1.63 -9.13
CA TYR A 340 -16.04 1.92 -7.74
C TYR A 340 -15.90 0.62 -6.95
N TYR A 341 -14.77 0.45 -6.25
CA TYR A 341 -14.43 -0.74 -5.47
C TYR A 341 -13.89 -0.38 -4.09
N SER A 342 -14.25 -1.18 -3.09
CA SER A 342 -13.65 -1.09 -1.77
C SER A 342 -12.22 -1.65 -1.78
N LEU A 343 -11.24 -0.85 -1.37
CA LEU A 343 -9.87 -1.29 -1.11
C LEU A 343 -9.63 -1.62 0.37
N THR A 344 -10.39 -1.01 1.28
CA THR A 344 -10.22 -1.19 2.73
C THR A 344 -10.70 -2.56 3.19
N ASN A 345 -11.76 -3.08 2.58
CA ASN A 345 -12.34 -4.38 2.91
C ASN A 345 -11.52 -5.59 2.42
N LEU A 346 -10.41 -5.36 1.75
CA LEU A 346 -9.44 -6.39 1.38
C LEU A 346 -8.43 -6.68 2.50
N SER A 347 -8.61 -6.20 3.73
CA SER A 347 -7.55 -6.23 4.74
C SER A 347 -8.02 -6.40 6.17
N LEU A 348 -8.82 -7.40 6.45
CA LEU A 348 -9.23 -7.66 7.83
C LEU A 348 -8.15 -8.34 8.69
N SER A 349 -7.09 -8.94 8.15
CA SER A 349 -6.00 -9.46 8.97
C SER A 349 -4.81 -8.51 8.99
N GLN A 350 -4.70 -7.70 10.03
CA GLN A 350 -3.49 -6.92 10.34
C GLN A 350 -2.40 -7.74 11.03
N THR A 351 -2.71 -8.94 11.47
CA THR A 351 -1.73 -9.83 12.05
C THR A 351 -0.95 -10.49 10.92
N GLY A 352 0.31 -10.12 10.78
CA GLY A 352 1.27 -10.72 9.84
C GLY A 352 1.57 -12.19 10.12
N GLY A 353 0.61 -12.96 10.65
CA GLY A 353 0.71 -14.36 10.96
C GLY A 353 0.35 -15.23 9.79
N GLU A 354 1.16 -16.25 9.53
CA GLU A 354 0.73 -17.43 8.80
C GLU A 354 -0.33 -18.14 9.64
N PHE A 355 -1.57 -18.17 9.15
CA PHE A 355 -2.56 -19.05 9.76
C PHE A 355 -2.45 -20.43 9.12
N GLN A 356 -2.03 -21.41 9.89
CA GLN A 356 -1.85 -22.82 9.50
C GLN A 356 -0.97 -23.03 8.25
N GLY A 357 0.10 -22.25 8.10
CA GLY A 357 1.05 -22.42 6.99
C GLY A 357 0.50 -22.01 5.61
N LYS A 358 -0.62 -21.28 5.55
CA LYS A 358 -1.13 -20.67 4.32
C LYS A 358 -1.04 -19.14 4.42
N PRO A 359 -0.30 -18.48 3.52
CA PRO A 359 -0.27 -17.02 3.50
C PRO A 359 -1.68 -16.49 3.19
N LEU A 360 -2.15 -15.55 4.00
CA LEU A 360 -3.42 -14.84 3.78
C LEU A 360 -3.31 -13.99 2.51
N ALA A 361 -4.07 -14.34 1.48
CA ALA A 361 -3.70 -14.23 0.09
C ALA A 361 -3.71 -12.83 -0.55
N PHE A 362 -4.39 -11.83 -0.02
CA PHE A 362 -4.65 -10.58 -0.74
C PHE A 362 -3.99 -9.31 -0.19
N ASN A 363 -3.47 -9.35 1.01
CA ASN A 363 -3.07 -8.14 1.74
C ASN A 363 -1.62 -7.72 1.53
N ARG A 364 -0.81 -8.55 0.93
CA ARG A 364 0.64 -8.36 0.90
C ARG A 364 1.16 -7.60 -0.32
N ALA A 365 0.37 -7.49 -1.39
CA ALA A 365 0.90 -7.10 -2.68
C ALA A 365 0.17 -5.94 -3.37
N ILE A 366 -0.55 -5.08 -2.64
CA ILE A 366 -1.06 -3.84 -3.25
C ILE A 366 0.00 -2.75 -3.08
N THR A 367 0.46 -2.25 -4.23
CA THR A 367 1.44 -1.18 -4.33
C THR A 367 0.86 -0.03 -5.13
N ALA A 368 1.21 1.19 -4.78
CA ALA A 368 0.90 2.39 -5.53
C ALA A 368 2.17 3.06 -6.06
N ILE A 369 2.11 3.62 -7.25
CA ILE A 369 3.06 4.61 -7.72
C ILE A 369 2.33 5.94 -7.79
N LEU A 370 2.75 6.88 -6.97
CA LEU A 370 2.37 8.28 -7.08
C LEU A 370 3.30 8.90 -8.11
N ALA A 371 2.78 9.60 -9.11
CA ALA A 371 3.60 10.16 -10.18
C ALA A 371 3.08 11.51 -10.63
N HIS A 372 3.88 12.53 -10.43
CA HIS A 372 3.56 13.91 -10.81
C HIS A 372 4.50 14.39 -11.93
N PRO A 373 3.96 14.94 -13.02
CA PRO A 373 4.78 15.47 -14.09
C PRO A 373 5.53 16.72 -13.61
N ASN A 374 6.81 16.84 -13.98
CA ASN A 374 7.66 17.97 -13.58
C ASN A 374 7.35 19.26 -14.40
N ASN A 375 6.07 19.51 -14.63
CA ASN A 375 5.59 20.68 -15.40
C ASN A 375 5.13 21.86 -14.53
N GLY A 376 5.26 21.75 -13.21
CA GLY A 376 4.91 22.77 -12.23
C GLY A 376 3.40 23.01 -12.03
N LYS A 377 2.53 22.13 -12.56
CA LYS A 377 1.06 22.28 -12.44
C LYS A 377 0.45 21.54 -11.26
N TYR A 378 1.18 20.59 -10.71
CA TYR A 378 0.70 19.73 -9.63
C TYR A 378 1.54 19.96 -8.36
N PRO A 379 0.98 19.73 -7.17
CA PRO A 379 1.74 19.87 -5.92
C PRO A 379 2.88 18.85 -5.86
N ASP A 380 3.90 19.16 -5.08
CA ASP A 380 4.97 18.21 -4.81
C ASP A 380 4.44 16.99 -4.05
N ILE A 381 4.98 15.81 -4.35
CA ILE A 381 4.71 14.61 -3.55
C ILE A 381 5.31 14.82 -2.16
N ASP A 382 4.59 14.37 -1.12
CA ASP A 382 5.07 14.44 0.26
C ASP A 382 6.49 13.85 0.36
N ARG A 383 7.42 14.65 0.90
CA ARG A 383 8.81 14.26 1.05
C ARG A 383 8.99 12.96 1.83
N GLY A 384 8.16 12.73 2.86
CA GLY A 384 8.18 11.51 3.64
C GLY A 384 7.82 10.26 2.81
N LEU A 385 7.02 10.41 1.75
CA LEU A 385 6.71 9.31 0.83
C LEU A 385 7.83 9.09 -0.20
N LEU A 386 8.50 10.16 -0.65
CA LEU A 386 9.67 10.05 -1.53
C LEU A 386 10.86 9.37 -0.84
N GLU A 387 11.04 9.63 0.45
CA GLU A 387 12.14 9.11 1.27
C GLU A 387 11.80 7.77 1.96
N SER A 388 10.57 7.24 1.81
CA SER A 388 10.11 6.04 2.52
C SER A 388 10.65 4.71 2.00
N SER A 389 11.51 4.71 1.02
CA SER A 389 12.20 3.51 0.51
C SER A 389 13.70 3.57 0.90
N PRO A 390 14.29 2.51 1.39
CA PRO A 390 13.87 1.10 1.48
C PRO A 390 13.12 0.77 2.76
N GLN A 391 12.36 -0.32 2.75
CA GLN A 391 11.55 -0.70 3.90
C GLN A 391 11.74 -2.17 4.28
N LEU A 392 12.91 -2.46 4.81
CA LEU A 392 13.17 -3.76 5.43
C LEU A 392 12.49 -3.82 6.80
N MET A 393 11.84 -4.94 7.09
CA MET A 393 11.07 -5.15 8.29
C MET A 393 11.38 -6.52 8.89
N PHE A 394 11.57 -6.59 10.22
CA PHE A 394 11.66 -7.89 10.89
C PHE A 394 10.32 -8.61 10.78
N ASN A 395 10.41 -9.90 10.48
CA ASN A 395 9.25 -10.78 10.44
C ASN A 395 8.82 -11.17 11.86
N GLU A 396 7.60 -11.72 12.01
CA GLU A 396 7.17 -12.29 13.28
C GLU A 396 8.13 -13.41 13.69
N GLY A 397 8.65 -13.33 14.91
CA GLY A 397 9.70 -14.24 15.39
C GLY A 397 11.12 -13.90 14.91
N GLY A 398 11.30 -12.80 14.18
CA GLY A 398 12.63 -12.28 13.85
C GLY A 398 13.41 -11.88 15.10
N SER A 399 14.69 -12.18 15.13
CA SER A 399 15.54 -11.99 16.30
C SER A 399 16.79 -11.17 15.99
N LEU A 400 17.26 -10.48 17.00
CA LEU A 400 18.52 -9.76 17.02
C LEU A 400 19.33 -10.26 18.20
N THR A 401 20.55 -10.74 17.97
CA THR A 401 21.43 -11.23 19.04
C THR A 401 22.81 -10.61 18.93
N LEU A 402 23.49 -10.49 20.08
CA LEU A 402 24.88 -10.07 20.15
C LEU A 402 25.74 -11.28 20.52
N ASN A 403 26.74 -11.61 19.69
CA ASN A 403 27.65 -12.75 19.86
C ASN A 403 26.98 -14.13 19.92
N GLY A 404 25.70 -14.24 19.55
CA GLY A 404 24.99 -15.52 19.42
C GLY A 404 24.85 -16.36 20.69
N THR A 405 25.12 -15.81 21.89
CA THR A 405 25.24 -16.59 23.11
C THR A 405 24.39 -16.08 24.26
N GLU A 406 24.14 -16.98 25.23
CA GLU A 406 23.55 -16.68 26.54
C GLU A 406 24.48 -15.82 27.43
N ASP A 407 25.77 -15.77 27.11
CA ASP A 407 26.74 -14.93 27.86
C ASP A 407 26.56 -13.45 27.42
N LYS A 408 25.99 -12.68 28.33
CA LYS A 408 25.66 -11.28 28.11
C LYS A 408 26.84 -10.33 28.23
N SER A 409 28.05 -10.82 28.60
CA SER A 409 29.25 -10.01 28.84
C SER A 409 30.22 -10.10 27.68
N PHE A 410 30.86 -8.99 27.33
CA PHE A 410 31.84 -8.91 26.27
C PHE A 410 32.93 -7.86 26.58
N LEU A 411 34.04 -7.87 25.84
CA LEU A 411 35.06 -6.85 25.94
C LEU A 411 34.82 -5.77 24.86
N PRO A 412 34.57 -4.50 25.23
CA PRO A 412 34.33 -3.43 24.25
C PRO A 412 35.46 -3.23 23.26
N SER A 413 36.71 -3.57 23.65
CA SER A 413 37.92 -3.47 22.81
C SER A 413 38.00 -4.55 21.72
N GLN A 414 37.17 -5.59 21.78
CA GLN A 414 37.10 -6.64 20.77
C GLN A 414 35.89 -6.39 19.82
N PRO A 415 36.00 -6.80 18.55
CA PRO A 415 34.86 -6.82 17.64
C PRO A 415 33.74 -7.70 18.19
N GLN A 416 32.50 -7.22 18.07
CA GLN A 416 31.31 -7.95 18.47
C GLN A 416 30.51 -8.29 17.20
N THR A 417 29.84 -9.45 17.19
CA THR A 417 28.99 -9.86 16.08
C THR A 417 27.52 -9.67 16.44
N VAL A 418 26.83 -8.85 15.69
CA VAL A 418 25.36 -8.76 15.75
C VAL A 418 24.78 -9.63 14.67
N GLU A 419 23.90 -10.55 15.07
CA GLU A 419 23.19 -11.43 14.16
C GLU A 419 21.73 -10.94 14.00
N LEU A 420 21.33 -10.71 12.75
CA LEU A 420 19.96 -10.38 12.36
C LEU A 420 19.35 -11.62 11.71
N ASN A 421 18.20 -12.05 12.19
CA ASN A 421 17.53 -13.22 11.68
C ASN A 421 16.06 -12.94 11.37
N SER A 422 15.58 -13.44 10.22
CA SER A 422 14.20 -13.36 9.76
C SER A 422 13.67 -11.95 9.57
N PHE A 423 14.05 -11.34 8.46
CA PHE A 423 13.50 -10.06 8.01
C PHE A 423 13.06 -10.12 6.54
N VAL A 424 12.22 -9.19 6.13
CA VAL A 424 11.56 -9.19 4.83
C VAL A 424 11.57 -7.79 4.23
N ASN A 425 11.69 -7.69 2.91
CA ASN A 425 11.41 -6.45 2.22
C ASN A 425 9.89 -6.28 2.03
N ARG A 426 9.34 -5.22 2.58
CA ARG A 426 7.93 -4.83 2.39
C ARG A 426 7.77 -3.55 1.57
N GLY A 427 8.87 -2.94 1.16
CA GLY A 427 8.91 -1.75 0.32
C GLY A 427 9.17 -2.04 -1.15
N ALA A 428 9.68 -1.03 -1.86
CA ALA A 428 10.19 -1.18 -3.21
C ALA A 428 11.30 -2.24 -3.28
N PRO A 429 11.55 -2.85 -4.44
CA PRO A 429 12.72 -3.70 -4.61
C PRO A 429 13.99 -3.02 -4.10
N PHE A 430 14.64 -3.68 -3.16
CA PHE A 430 15.76 -3.13 -2.40
C PHE A 430 17.09 -3.53 -3.03
N LYS A 431 17.93 -2.54 -3.27
CA LYS A 431 19.35 -2.75 -3.57
C LYS A 431 20.14 -1.90 -2.58
N GLY A 432 20.94 -2.53 -1.72
CA GLY A 432 21.59 -1.79 -0.68
C GLY A 432 22.32 -2.68 0.32
N ASP A 433 22.49 -2.19 1.53
CA ASP A 433 23.14 -2.92 2.61
C ASP A 433 22.36 -2.81 3.92
N VAL A 434 22.61 -3.73 4.83
CA VAL A 434 22.07 -3.76 6.18
C VAL A 434 23.18 -3.50 7.18
N GLY A 435 22.87 -2.78 8.23
CA GLY A 435 23.84 -2.42 9.25
C GLY A 435 23.26 -2.35 10.65
N ILE A 436 24.13 -2.02 11.59
CA ILE A 436 23.80 -1.74 12.98
C ILE A 436 24.27 -0.32 13.31
N ALA A 437 23.32 0.51 13.71
CA ALA A 437 23.62 1.83 14.25
C ALA A 437 23.79 1.75 15.77
N VAL A 438 24.80 2.42 16.28
CA VAL A 438 25.03 2.62 17.71
C VAL A 438 24.47 3.98 18.11
N CYS A 439 23.51 3.97 19.02
CA CYS A 439 22.83 5.16 19.50
C CYS A 439 23.08 5.33 21.01
N ASN A 440 23.33 6.57 21.47
CA ASN A 440 23.48 6.87 22.88
C ASN A 440 22.12 7.09 23.58
N ASP A 441 22.14 7.31 24.90
CA ASP A 441 20.92 7.57 25.69
C ASP A 441 20.17 8.84 25.28
N ALA A 442 20.87 9.82 24.68
CA ALA A 442 20.24 11.04 24.17
C ALA A 442 19.51 10.81 22.83
N GLY A 443 19.62 9.62 22.24
CA GLY A 443 19.03 9.30 20.96
C GLY A 443 19.88 9.70 19.75
N GLU A 444 21.16 10.04 19.96
CA GLU A 444 22.07 10.41 18.89
C GLU A 444 22.73 9.16 18.29
N TYR A 445 22.73 9.07 16.97
CA TYR A 445 23.44 8.04 16.23
C TYR A 445 24.94 8.39 16.17
N LEU A 446 25.76 7.53 16.77
CA LEU A 446 27.21 7.77 16.90
C LEU A 446 28.03 7.10 15.80
N ARG A 447 27.65 5.87 15.43
CA ARG A 447 28.37 5.03 14.44
C ARG A 447 27.36 4.12 13.75
N ILE A 448 27.69 3.73 12.52
CA ILE A 448 26.96 2.70 11.78
C ILE A 448 27.99 1.71 11.24
N PHE A 449 27.73 0.43 11.43
CA PHE A 449 28.50 -0.68 10.91
C PHE A 449 27.62 -1.45 9.95
N TYR A 450 28.13 -1.71 8.76
CA TYR A 450 27.40 -2.45 7.72
C TYR A 450 27.85 -3.90 7.66
N SER A 451 27.10 -4.72 6.92
CA SER A 451 27.49 -6.12 6.70
C SER A 451 28.82 -6.21 5.95
N ASP A 452 29.46 -7.38 6.04
CA ASP A 452 30.76 -7.61 5.36
C ASP A 452 30.70 -7.45 3.83
N ASP A 453 29.51 -7.43 3.26
CA ASP A 453 29.29 -7.31 1.83
C ASP A 453 29.21 -5.87 1.32
N HIS A 454 29.18 -4.90 2.21
CA HIS A 454 29.03 -3.49 1.86
C HIS A 454 30.09 -3.02 0.84
N ALA A 455 31.34 -3.43 0.98
CA ALA A 455 32.44 -3.06 0.08
C ALA A 455 32.30 -3.63 -1.34
N ASN A 456 31.55 -4.72 -1.52
CA ASN A 456 31.39 -5.46 -2.77
C ASN A 456 30.05 -5.22 -3.48
N GLY A 457 29.36 -4.12 -3.21
CA GLY A 457 28.05 -3.83 -3.78
C GLY A 457 26.92 -4.07 -2.82
N GLY A 458 27.26 -4.53 -1.62
CA GLY A 458 26.34 -4.75 -0.53
C GLY A 458 25.71 -6.12 -0.53
N PHE A 459 24.84 -6.21 0.36
CA PHE A 459 24.11 -7.38 0.73
C PHE A 459 23.25 -8.01 -0.40
N THR A 460 22.86 -7.24 -1.42
CA THR A 460 22.05 -7.73 -2.53
C THR A 460 22.71 -8.82 -3.37
N GLU A 461 24.00 -8.76 -3.55
CA GLU A 461 24.72 -9.72 -4.41
C GLU A 461 24.76 -11.12 -3.80
N ARG A 462 24.77 -11.22 -2.48
CA ARG A 462 24.86 -12.49 -1.76
C ARG A 462 23.54 -13.18 -1.50
N ILE A 463 22.51 -12.41 -1.24
CA ILE A 463 21.21 -12.93 -0.74
C ILE A 463 20.20 -13.07 -1.87
N TYR A 464 20.35 -12.30 -2.94
CA TYR A 464 19.32 -12.18 -3.99
C TYR A 464 19.77 -12.54 -5.38
N GLY A 465 20.74 -13.37 -5.53
CA GLY A 465 21.16 -13.87 -6.83
C GLY A 465 20.08 -14.50 -7.70
N ALA A 466 18.82 -14.37 -7.29
CA ALA A 466 17.64 -14.85 -8.01
C ALA A 466 16.91 -13.74 -8.79
N ASP A 467 17.08 -12.46 -8.44
CA ASP A 467 16.51 -11.38 -9.22
C ASP A 467 17.48 -10.94 -10.29
N HIS A 468 17.01 -10.91 -11.53
CA HIS A 468 17.79 -10.67 -12.74
C HIS A 468 18.63 -9.39 -12.72
N ASP A 469 18.34 -8.46 -11.80
CA ASP A 469 18.97 -7.15 -11.69
C ASP A 469 19.67 -6.89 -10.35
N GLY A 470 19.82 -7.90 -9.49
CA GLY A 470 20.48 -7.76 -8.18
C GLY A 470 19.66 -6.97 -7.15
N PHE A 471 18.35 -7.03 -7.24
CA PHE A 471 17.43 -6.42 -6.27
C PHE A 471 16.78 -7.48 -5.37
N MET A 472 16.56 -7.10 -4.13
CA MET A 472 15.64 -7.80 -3.24
C MET A 472 14.20 -7.43 -3.60
N GLY A 473 13.47 -8.35 -4.19
CA GLY A 473 12.06 -8.14 -4.54
C GLY A 473 11.19 -7.81 -3.31
N THR A 474 10.06 -7.17 -3.56
CA THR A 474 9.02 -6.99 -2.54
C THR A 474 8.54 -8.36 -2.05
N ASP A 475 8.29 -8.49 -0.74
CA ASP A 475 7.92 -9.74 -0.05
C ASP A 475 9.01 -10.83 -0.01
N TYR A 476 10.23 -10.50 -0.39
CA TYR A 476 11.34 -11.45 -0.24
C TYR A 476 11.73 -11.59 1.24
N LEU A 477 11.69 -12.81 1.74
CA LEU A 477 12.00 -13.15 3.14
C LEU A 477 13.44 -13.68 3.26
N VAL A 478 14.22 -13.05 4.13
CA VAL A 478 15.56 -13.52 4.52
C VAL A 478 15.42 -14.38 5.76
N ASN A 479 15.65 -15.69 5.61
CA ASN A 479 15.62 -16.66 6.70
C ASN A 479 17.01 -17.08 7.17
N GLN A 480 18.06 -16.70 6.46
CA GLN A 480 19.43 -16.99 6.90
C GLN A 480 19.95 -15.86 7.76
N PRO A 481 20.69 -16.16 8.85
CA PRO A 481 21.27 -15.14 9.69
C PRO A 481 22.25 -14.26 8.91
N LEU A 482 22.09 -12.93 9.05
CA LEU A 482 23.05 -11.95 8.58
C LEU A 482 23.89 -11.47 9.75
N HIS A 483 25.21 -11.41 9.57
CA HIS A 483 26.15 -11.01 10.60
C HIS A 483 26.73 -9.63 10.30
N VAL A 484 26.70 -8.74 11.29
CA VAL A 484 27.33 -7.42 11.22
C VAL A 484 28.37 -7.33 12.32
N GLN A 485 29.62 -7.06 11.94
CA GLN A 485 30.70 -6.82 12.89
C GLN A 485 30.65 -5.37 13.38
N ILE A 486 30.57 -5.18 14.69
CA ILE A 486 30.55 -3.87 15.32
C ILE A 486 31.75 -3.69 16.25
N ARG A 487 32.09 -2.43 16.52
CA ARG A 487 33.11 -2.02 17.50
C ARG A 487 32.55 -0.97 18.43
N LEU A 488 32.75 -1.19 19.74
CA LEU A 488 32.27 -0.31 20.79
C LEU A 488 33.42 0.35 21.56
N ASP A 489 34.68 0.10 21.13
CA ASP A 489 35.88 0.71 21.71
C ASP A 489 35.86 2.24 21.55
N GLY A 490 36.39 2.95 22.56
CA GLY A 490 36.45 4.39 22.58
C GLY A 490 35.12 5.11 22.86
N LEU A 491 34.06 4.37 23.18
CA LEU A 491 32.84 4.94 23.74
C LEU A 491 33.01 5.11 25.26
N SER A 492 32.39 6.13 25.83
CA SER A 492 32.38 6.38 27.28
C SER A 492 31.50 5.33 28.01
N ASN A 493 31.70 5.21 29.33
CA ASN A 493 30.80 4.40 30.15
C ASN A 493 29.37 4.91 30.05
N GLY A 494 28.41 4.00 29.94
CA GLY A 494 27.00 4.33 29.82
C GLY A 494 26.19 3.30 29.05
N TYR A 495 24.96 3.66 28.74
CA TYR A 495 24.03 2.82 27.99
C TYR A 495 24.01 3.22 26.52
N TYR A 496 24.00 2.19 25.66
CA TYR A 496 23.94 2.35 24.20
C TYR A 496 22.93 1.39 23.63
N ARG A 497 22.35 1.76 22.49
CA ARG A 497 21.38 0.93 21.76
C ARG A 497 21.95 0.55 20.41
N LEU A 498 21.87 -0.74 20.11
CA LEU A 498 22.22 -1.33 18.81
C LEU A 498 20.92 -1.46 18.00
N ILE A 499 20.80 -0.70 16.93
CA ILE A 499 19.58 -0.53 16.15
C ILE A 499 19.82 -1.02 14.73
N PRO A 500 19.07 -2.03 14.23
CA PRO A 500 19.14 -2.44 12.84
C PRO A 500 18.73 -1.34 11.88
N VAL A 501 19.57 -1.10 10.88
CA VAL A 501 19.37 -0.08 9.84
C VAL A 501 19.66 -0.65 8.47
N CYS A 502 19.19 0.02 7.42
CA CYS A 502 19.51 -0.30 6.05
C CYS A 502 19.78 0.98 5.25
N VAL A 503 20.53 0.85 4.17
CA VAL A 503 20.84 1.93 3.21
C VAL A 503 20.58 1.44 1.80
N SER A 504 20.04 2.29 0.95
CA SER A 504 19.87 2.00 -0.48
C SER A 504 21.08 2.43 -1.29
N ARG A 505 21.35 1.69 -2.35
CA ARG A 505 22.26 2.10 -3.41
C ARG A 505 21.45 2.84 -4.48
N ASN A 506 21.74 4.09 -4.68
CA ASN A 506 21.11 4.90 -5.71
C ASN A 506 21.61 4.49 -7.12
N ASN A 507 20.84 4.83 -8.16
CA ASN A 507 21.19 4.51 -9.54
C ASN A 507 22.50 5.17 -10.02
N ASP A 508 22.88 6.28 -9.42
CA ASP A 508 24.15 6.97 -9.68
C ASP A 508 25.35 6.36 -8.93
N GLY A 509 25.11 5.31 -8.16
CA GLY A 509 26.11 4.62 -7.36
C GLY A 509 26.38 5.24 -6.00
N THR A 510 25.68 6.30 -5.61
CA THR A 510 25.74 6.85 -4.26
C THR A 510 24.89 6.03 -3.28
N TRP A 511 25.06 6.27 -1.98
CA TRP A 511 24.25 5.65 -0.94
C TRP A 511 23.24 6.66 -0.39
N SER A 512 22.05 6.18 -0.07
CA SER A 512 21.05 6.98 0.65
C SER A 512 21.49 7.25 2.10
N ASP A 513 20.79 8.15 2.78
CA ASP A 513 20.79 8.14 4.24
C ASP A 513 20.30 6.78 4.74
N PHE A 514 20.69 6.43 5.97
CA PHE A 514 20.22 5.17 6.55
C PHE A 514 18.78 5.26 7.03
N PHE A 515 18.10 4.12 6.96
CA PHE A 515 16.74 3.94 7.47
C PHE A 515 16.75 2.88 8.56
N ARG A 516 16.02 3.13 9.63
CA ARG A 516 15.80 2.09 10.63
C ARG A 516 14.93 0.98 10.03
N MET A 517 15.33 -0.28 10.27
CA MET A 517 14.49 -1.42 9.91
C MET A 517 13.24 -1.44 10.79
N LYS A 518 12.07 -1.61 10.17
CA LYS A 518 10.78 -1.61 10.88
C LYS A 518 10.60 -2.89 11.69
N LYS A 519 9.88 -2.80 12.81
CA LYS A 519 9.66 -3.92 13.76
C LYS A 519 10.94 -4.60 14.24
N ALA A 520 12.06 -3.93 14.12
CA ALA A 520 13.34 -4.48 14.52
C ALA A 520 13.51 -4.40 16.04
N PRO A 521 13.89 -5.50 16.71
CA PRO A 521 14.34 -5.44 18.10
C PRO A 521 15.53 -4.48 18.24
N THR A 522 15.73 -3.97 19.44
CA THR A 522 16.88 -3.15 19.81
C THR A 522 17.60 -3.82 20.95
N ILE A 523 18.91 -3.95 20.85
CA ILE A 523 19.75 -4.45 21.96
C ILE A 523 20.25 -3.25 22.75
N GLU A 524 19.96 -3.21 24.03
CA GLU A 524 20.59 -2.26 24.94
C GLU A 524 21.83 -2.89 25.58
N VAL A 525 22.95 -2.18 25.52
CA VAL A 525 24.22 -2.57 26.11
C VAL A 525 24.69 -1.54 27.11
N GLU A 526 25.23 -1.98 28.23
CA GLU A 526 25.91 -1.14 29.22
C GLU A 526 27.41 -1.31 29.04
N LEU A 527 28.14 -0.22 28.91
CA LEU A 527 29.59 -0.19 28.84
C LEU A 527 30.17 0.38 30.13
N THR A 528 31.19 -0.28 30.63
CA THR A 528 32.06 0.15 31.72
C THR A 528 33.51 0.20 31.25
N ASP A 529 34.46 0.67 32.06
CA ASP A 529 35.87 0.78 31.68
C ASP A 529 36.46 -0.57 31.20
N ASP A 530 36.02 -1.68 31.79
CA ASP A 530 36.64 -3.00 31.57
C ASP A 530 35.69 -3.99 30.86
N ALA A 531 34.40 -3.72 30.77
CA ALA A 531 33.44 -4.67 30.24
C ALA A 531 32.22 -4.01 29.59
N GLY A 532 31.64 -4.71 28.62
CA GLY A 532 30.32 -4.47 28.11
C GLY A 532 29.40 -5.63 28.47
N ARG A 533 28.11 -5.36 28.61
CA ARG A 533 27.09 -6.38 28.79
C ARG A 533 25.80 -6.02 28.09
N VAL A 534 25.06 -7.02 27.64
CA VAL A 534 23.68 -6.82 27.18
C VAL A 534 22.79 -6.61 28.40
N SER A 535 22.17 -5.44 28.53
CA SER A 535 21.23 -5.12 29.59
C SER A 535 19.84 -5.61 29.26
N GLU A 536 19.38 -5.36 28.04
CA GLU A 536 18.03 -5.70 27.60
C GLU A 536 17.98 -5.89 26.08
N VAL A 537 17.01 -6.69 25.61
CA VAL A 537 16.58 -6.75 24.22
C VAL A 537 15.13 -6.26 24.18
N CYS A 538 14.94 -5.04 23.71
CA CYS A 538 13.63 -4.41 23.64
C CYS A 538 12.92 -4.81 22.35
N SER A 539 11.62 -5.17 22.44
CA SER A 539 10.79 -5.30 21.25
C SER A 539 10.56 -3.93 20.59
N ASP A 540 10.17 -3.94 19.31
CA ASP A 540 9.86 -2.71 18.57
C ASP A 540 8.49 -2.11 18.92
N ASP A 541 7.90 -2.41 20.06
CA ASP A 541 6.63 -1.84 20.49
C ASP A 541 6.79 -0.36 20.80
N ALA A 542 6.31 0.49 19.90
CA ALA A 542 6.31 1.92 20.11
C ALA A 542 5.33 2.28 21.23
N GLN A 543 5.85 2.86 22.32
CA GLN A 543 5.04 3.38 23.39
C GLN A 543 5.14 4.91 23.39
N PHE A 544 4.06 5.56 22.96
CA PHE A 544 3.96 7.00 22.96
C PHE A 544 2.91 7.48 23.95
N GLN A 545 3.21 8.53 24.66
CA GLN A 545 2.28 9.19 25.56
C GLN A 545 2.01 10.62 25.09
N LEU A 546 0.75 10.95 24.94
CA LEU A 546 0.33 12.33 24.74
C LEU A 546 0.49 13.09 26.07
N MET A 547 1.37 14.09 26.12
CA MET A 547 1.74 14.79 27.35
C MET A 547 0.76 15.88 27.74
N ALA A 548 -0.03 16.37 26.80
CA ALA A 548 -1.06 17.38 27.01
C ALA A 548 -2.17 17.21 25.98
N GLN A 549 -3.34 17.77 26.28
CA GLN A 549 -4.42 17.84 25.30
C GLN A 549 -3.97 18.63 24.05
N PRO A 550 -4.31 18.18 22.84
CA PRO A 550 -4.03 18.92 21.62
C PRO A 550 -4.59 20.35 21.71
N ARG A 551 -3.85 21.30 21.16
CA ARG A 551 -4.29 22.69 21.06
C ARG A 551 -4.36 23.10 19.60
N LEU A 552 -5.42 23.83 19.24
CA LEU A 552 -5.56 24.42 17.92
C LEU A 552 -5.00 25.86 17.95
N SER A 553 -4.46 26.32 16.82
CA SER A 553 -3.99 27.70 16.65
C SER A 553 -5.12 28.74 16.69
N ALA A 554 -6.33 28.33 16.34
CA ALA A 554 -7.55 29.13 16.36
C ALA A 554 -8.78 28.21 16.49
N ALA A 555 -9.96 28.80 16.70
CA ALA A 555 -11.22 28.06 16.59
C ALA A 555 -11.36 27.48 15.16
N ALA A 556 -11.80 26.22 15.08
CA ALA A 556 -12.04 25.58 13.80
C ALA A 556 -13.31 26.15 13.17
N GLU A 557 -13.19 26.75 11.99
CA GLU A 557 -14.32 27.22 11.19
C GLU A 557 -14.39 26.45 9.87
N ARG A 558 -15.58 26.27 9.34
CA ARG A 558 -15.80 25.54 8.08
C ARG A 558 -15.04 26.22 6.93
N GLY A 559 -14.15 25.47 6.27
CA GLY A 559 -13.29 25.96 5.19
C GLY A 559 -12.07 26.76 5.67
N GLY A 560 -11.88 26.93 6.99
CA GLY A 560 -10.71 27.54 7.58
C GLY A 560 -9.54 26.55 7.71
N LYS A 561 -8.31 27.10 7.75
CA LYS A 561 -7.10 26.32 8.07
C LYS A 561 -6.72 26.58 9.52
N VAL A 562 -6.54 25.53 10.31
CA VAL A 562 -6.03 25.60 11.68
C VAL A 562 -4.82 24.68 11.82
N GLN A 563 -3.89 25.05 12.70
CA GLN A 563 -2.79 24.18 13.09
C GLN A 563 -3.13 23.48 14.40
N ALA A 564 -2.88 22.19 14.49
CA ALA A 564 -3.00 21.42 15.71
C ALA A 564 -1.59 21.17 16.29
N PHE A 565 -1.43 21.44 17.59
CA PHE A 565 -0.17 21.26 18.31
C PHE A 565 -0.30 20.09 19.28
N PHE A 566 0.65 19.17 19.20
CA PHE A 566 0.72 17.98 20.04
C PHE A 566 2.08 17.93 20.76
N THR A 567 2.08 17.44 21.99
CA THR A 567 3.32 17.10 22.70
C THR A 567 3.26 15.62 23.02
N VAL A 568 4.14 14.86 22.39
CA VAL A 568 4.20 13.39 22.51
C VAL A 568 5.55 13.02 23.11
N LYS A 569 5.54 12.12 24.09
CA LYS A 569 6.74 11.53 24.68
C LYS A 569 6.88 10.08 24.18
N ASN A 570 8.05 9.76 23.66
CA ASN A 570 8.44 8.39 23.42
C ASN A 570 8.90 7.76 24.75
N LEU A 571 8.17 6.77 25.25
CA LEU A 571 8.39 6.20 26.57
C LEU A 571 9.53 5.19 26.64
N ASN A 572 9.86 4.55 25.52
CA ASN A 572 10.94 3.56 25.49
C ASN A 572 12.30 4.12 25.01
N GLY A 573 12.40 5.43 24.81
CA GLY A 573 13.67 6.13 24.56
C GLY A 573 14.38 5.79 23.24
N VAL A 574 13.88 4.84 22.46
CA VAL A 574 14.47 4.46 21.19
C VAL A 574 13.96 5.39 20.10
N PRO A 575 14.83 6.04 19.29
CA PRO A 575 14.39 6.87 18.17
C PRO A 575 13.48 6.08 17.22
N ARG A 576 12.36 6.68 16.80
CA ARG A 576 11.38 6.02 15.96
C ARG A 576 10.78 6.98 14.95
N ASP A 577 10.60 6.47 13.75
CA ASP A 577 9.70 7.06 12.79
C ASP A 577 8.27 6.66 13.15
N CYS A 578 7.39 7.64 13.31
CA CYS A 578 5.99 7.40 13.60
C CYS A 578 5.11 8.36 12.83
N TYR A 579 3.92 7.91 12.49
CA TYR A 579 2.88 8.77 11.96
C TYR A 579 1.89 9.11 13.08
N MET A 580 1.49 10.38 13.12
CA MET A 580 0.43 10.82 14.02
C MET A 580 -0.85 10.94 13.19
N ARG A 581 -1.84 10.13 13.52
CA ARG A 581 -3.17 10.25 12.92
C ARG A 581 -3.98 11.29 13.69
N VAL A 582 -4.52 12.25 12.99
CA VAL A 582 -5.41 13.29 13.54
C VAL A 582 -6.76 13.13 12.86
N GLN A 583 -7.78 12.81 13.62
CA GLN A 583 -9.14 12.65 13.13
C GLN A 583 -10.02 13.78 13.64
N LEU A 584 -10.83 14.36 12.76
CA LEU A 584 -11.93 15.22 13.15
C LEU A 584 -13.16 14.34 13.36
N LEU A 585 -13.72 14.38 14.56
CA LEU A 585 -14.91 13.64 14.93
C LEU A 585 -16.10 14.61 15.01
N ASP A 586 -17.29 14.16 14.66
CA ASP A 586 -18.54 14.88 14.90
C ASP A 586 -19.03 14.71 16.34
N GLU A 587 -20.21 15.25 16.64
CA GLU A 587 -20.84 15.17 17.98
C GLU A 587 -21.22 13.73 18.39
N HIS A 588 -21.26 12.79 17.44
CA HIS A 588 -21.53 11.37 17.64
C HIS A 588 -20.23 10.54 17.69
N GLN A 589 -19.08 11.21 17.70
CA GLN A 589 -17.74 10.60 17.65
C GLN A 589 -17.45 9.83 16.35
N GLU A 590 -18.13 10.17 15.26
CA GLU A 590 -17.83 9.63 13.95
C GLU A 590 -16.77 10.47 13.24
N VAL A 591 -15.89 9.78 12.51
CA VAL A 591 -14.79 10.44 11.79
C VAL A 591 -15.34 11.16 10.58
N VAL A 592 -15.24 12.49 10.60
CA VAL A 592 -15.63 13.36 9.47
C VAL A 592 -14.45 13.76 8.60
N LEU A 593 -13.24 13.71 9.13
CA LEU A 593 -11.99 13.96 8.41
C LEU A 593 -10.88 13.13 9.05
N ASP A 594 -10.05 12.49 8.19
CA ASP A 594 -8.91 11.68 8.60
C ASP A 594 -7.64 12.21 7.95
#